data_b5fdd06319d4ca03365751208d8bb9da
#
_entry.id   b5fdd06319d4ca03365751208d8bb9da
#
_cell.length_a   1.000
_cell.length_b   1.000
_cell.length_c   1.000
_cell.angle_alpha   90.00
_cell.angle_beta   90.00
_cell.angle_gamma   90.00
#
_symmetry.space_group_name_H-M   'P 1'
#
loop_
_entity.id
_entity.type
_entity.pdbx_description
1 polymer ?
#
loop_
_entity_poly.entity_id
_entity_poly.type
_entity_poly.pdbx_seq_one_letter_code
_entity_poly.pdbx_strand_id
1 'polypeptide(L)'
;MEFFYFIQITEWEMELEKKYFELTQSPRNWQDRPEWFFNREHTDTYEQWYEGRYKRAEIWQKKVMEQLVSKDKRIKTLLEFGCGTTRFTRWWKEIGIEATGGDISPLMLSQAIDLFDGDLVMADSHHMPFKDHTFDSLAFITTFEYYKDPVKVIREAARVARYGIALGMMNRNSPKVVRRRVQQMFGKNPFYITATFYTPKKLTEIINHALQGRSYSIEWSCTGLPGWFPIQQWGLPYGDFFGMYVKINDVE
;
A
#
# COMPACT_ATOMS: atom_id res chain seq x y z
N MET A 1 14.40 19.06 -16.64
CA MET A 1 13.00 19.12 -17.14
C MET A 1 12.54 17.68 -17.15
N GLU A 2 12.07 17.20 -16.00
CA GLU A 2 11.63 15.81 -15.82
C GLU A 2 10.18 15.73 -16.24
N PHE A 3 9.91 14.88 -17.21
CA PHE A 3 8.59 14.72 -17.81
C PHE A 3 7.69 13.92 -16.87
N PHE A 4 6.69 14.56 -16.28
CA PHE A 4 5.52 13.91 -15.71
C PHE A 4 4.66 13.39 -16.88
N TYR A 5 4.55 12.07 -17.00
CA TYR A 5 3.64 11.49 -17.97
C TYR A 5 2.35 11.06 -17.27
N PHE A 6 1.32 11.88 -17.43
CA PHE A 6 -0.06 11.42 -17.30
C PHE A 6 -0.39 10.64 -18.57
N ILE A 7 -0.76 9.39 -18.45
CA ILE A 7 -0.97 8.51 -19.59
C ILE A 7 -2.44 8.54 -19.99
N GLN A 8 -2.76 8.96 -21.22
CA GLN A 8 -4.06 8.76 -21.85
C GLN A 8 -4.13 7.43 -22.62
N ILE A 9 -5.30 6.82 -22.63
CA ILE A 9 -5.68 5.40 -22.65
C ILE A 9 -5.42 4.59 -23.94
N THR A 10 -4.94 5.07 -25.05
CA THR A 10 -5.10 4.41 -26.36
C THR A 10 -3.89 3.65 -26.95
N GLU A 11 -2.72 3.66 -26.33
CA GLU A 11 -1.53 2.93 -26.82
C GLU A 11 -0.75 2.20 -25.69
N TRP A 12 -1.42 1.77 -24.70
CA TRP A 12 -0.95 1.52 -23.34
C TRP A 12 -0.05 0.32 -23.09
N GLU A 13 -0.36 -0.86 -23.59
CA GLU A 13 0.36 -2.08 -23.17
C GLU A 13 1.81 -2.11 -23.65
N MET A 14 2.07 -1.79 -24.91
CA MET A 14 3.44 -1.82 -25.44
C MET A 14 4.28 -0.63 -24.95
N GLU A 15 3.68 0.53 -24.74
CA GLU A 15 4.40 1.72 -24.27
C GLU A 15 4.69 1.65 -22.78
N LEU A 16 3.82 1.04 -21.99
CA LEU A 16 4.05 0.73 -20.57
C LEU A 16 5.19 -0.29 -20.41
N GLU A 17 5.24 -1.34 -21.19
CA GLU A 17 6.33 -2.33 -21.15
C GLU A 17 7.69 -1.68 -21.45
N LYS A 18 7.74 -0.84 -22.47
CA LYS A 18 8.96 -0.15 -22.88
C LYS A 18 9.43 0.85 -21.81
N LYS A 19 8.49 1.61 -21.23
CA LYS A 19 8.77 2.62 -20.22
C LYS A 19 9.14 2.03 -18.85
N TYR A 20 8.52 0.93 -18.46
CA TYR A 20 8.91 0.18 -17.25
C TYR A 20 10.36 -0.29 -17.35
N PHE A 21 10.78 -0.78 -18.50
CA PHE A 21 12.16 -1.20 -18.77
C PHE A 21 13.13 -0.01 -18.67
N GLU A 22 12.77 1.15 -19.17
CA GLU A 22 13.61 2.37 -19.13
C GLU A 22 13.73 2.95 -17.70
N LEU A 23 12.64 2.93 -16.92
CA LEU A 23 12.61 3.51 -15.57
C LEU A 23 13.29 2.64 -14.50
N THR A 24 13.25 1.32 -14.65
CA THR A 24 13.77 0.42 -13.61
C THR A 24 15.22 0.03 -13.83
N GLN A 25 15.80 0.28 -15.02
CA GLN A 25 17.14 -0.19 -15.44
C GLN A 25 17.38 -1.68 -15.11
N SER A 26 16.33 -2.44 -14.92
CA SER A 26 16.41 -3.83 -14.54
C SER A 26 16.57 -4.68 -15.81
N PRO A 27 17.64 -5.43 -15.97
CA PRO A 27 17.85 -6.32 -17.14
C PRO A 27 16.91 -7.52 -17.14
N ARG A 28 16.04 -7.66 -16.17
CA ARG A 28 15.06 -8.75 -16.09
C ARG A 28 13.72 -8.27 -16.61
N ASN A 29 13.21 -8.97 -17.59
CA ASN A 29 11.83 -8.89 -18.03
C ASN A 29 10.91 -8.95 -16.79
N TRP A 30 9.99 -7.99 -16.64
CA TRP A 30 9.06 -7.96 -15.51
C TRP A 30 8.23 -9.27 -15.41
N GLN A 31 8.03 -9.96 -16.53
CA GLN A 31 7.37 -11.28 -16.61
C GLN A 31 8.13 -12.37 -15.85
N ASP A 32 9.44 -12.22 -15.65
CA ASP A 32 10.27 -13.17 -14.89
C ASP A 32 10.30 -12.88 -13.38
N ARG A 33 9.57 -11.85 -12.90
CA ARG A 33 9.51 -11.53 -11.48
C ARG A 33 8.61 -12.50 -10.74
N PRO A 34 9.03 -12.96 -9.54
CA PRO A 34 8.28 -13.93 -8.76
C PRO A 34 7.05 -13.32 -8.05
N GLU A 35 6.93 -11.99 -8.02
CA GLU A 35 5.81 -11.33 -7.38
C GLU A 35 4.53 -11.52 -8.20
N TRP A 36 3.46 -11.93 -7.54
CA TRP A 36 2.19 -12.29 -8.18
C TRP A 36 1.54 -11.15 -8.99
N PHE A 37 1.79 -9.91 -8.60
CA PHE A 37 1.23 -8.73 -9.29
C PHE A 37 1.91 -8.43 -10.64
N PHE A 38 2.90 -9.22 -11.04
CA PHE A 38 3.45 -9.27 -12.39
C PHE A 38 2.97 -10.49 -13.19
N ASN A 39 2.05 -11.29 -12.63
CA ASN A 39 1.48 -12.44 -13.31
C ASN A 39 0.04 -12.13 -13.74
N ARG A 40 -0.24 -12.15 -15.05
CA ARG A 40 -1.53 -11.81 -15.64
C ARG A 40 -2.67 -12.71 -15.11
N GLU A 41 -2.45 -14.02 -14.97
CA GLU A 41 -3.46 -14.94 -14.44
C GLU A 41 -3.93 -14.54 -13.03
N HIS A 42 -3.02 -14.05 -12.21
CA HIS A 42 -3.34 -13.62 -10.85
C HIS A 42 -3.95 -12.24 -10.80
N THR A 43 -3.49 -11.31 -11.64
CA THR A 43 -4.04 -9.95 -11.66
C THR A 43 -5.45 -9.93 -12.24
N ASP A 44 -5.74 -10.68 -13.30
CA ASP A 44 -7.05 -10.73 -13.94
C ASP A 44 -8.17 -11.27 -13.03
N THR A 45 -7.81 -12.06 -12.02
CA THR A 45 -8.76 -12.61 -11.04
C THR A 45 -8.83 -11.83 -9.73
N TYR A 46 -8.02 -10.77 -9.57
CA TYR A 46 -7.84 -10.08 -8.30
C TYR A 46 -9.10 -9.41 -7.77
N GLU A 47 -9.85 -8.66 -8.58
CA GLU A 47 -11.11 -8.03 -8.18
C GLU A 47 -12.17 -9.06 -7.77
N GLN A 48 -12.33 -10.14 -8.55
CA GLN A 48 -13.29 -11.22 -8.25
C GLN A 48 -12.98 -11.89 -6.90
N TRP A 49 -11.69 -12.01 -6.57
CA TRP A 49 -11.25 -12.57 -5.30
C TRP A 49 -11.71 -11.74 -4.10
N TYR A 50 -11.77 -10.41 -4.24
CA TYR A 50 -12.25 -9.50 -3.20
C TYR A 50 -13.78 -9.44 -3.09
N GLU A 51 -14.52 -9.60 -4.16
CA GLU A 51 -16.01 -9.54 -4.16
C GLU A 51 -16.66 -10.63 -3.30
N GLY A 52 -15.97 -11.73 -3.10
CA GLY A 52 -16.46 -12.86 -2.31
C GLY A 52 -16.08 -12.81 -0.83
N ARG A 53 -15.12 -13.66 -0.47
CA ARG A 53 -14.72 -13.94 0.93
C ARG A 53 -14.11 -12.75 1.66
N TYR A 54 -13.48 -11.83 0.93
CA TYR A 54 -12.67 -10.75 1.52
C TYR A 54 -13.42 -9.42 1.69
N LYS A 55 -14.61 -9.27 1.14
CA LYS A 55 -15.43 -8.05 1.27
C LYS A 55 -15.65 -7.63 2.74
N ARG A 56 -15.89 -8.58 3.63
CA ARG A 56 -15.98 -8.31 5.08
C ARG A 56 -14.68 -7.81 5.68
N ALA A 57 -13.56 -8.41 5.29
CA ALA A 57 -12.25 -8.00 5.80
C ALA A 57 -11.92 -6.58 5.37
N GLU A 58 -12.18 -6.24 4.12
CA GLU A 58 -11.98 -4.90 3.57
C GLU A 58 -12.76 -3.82 4.33
N ILE A 59 -14.03 -4.07 4.66
CA ILE A 59 -14.83 -3.13 5.46
C ILE A 59 -14.14 -2.80 6.80
N TRP A 60 -13.59 -3.82 7.48
CA TRP A 60 -12.91 -3.61 8.75
C TRP A 60 -11.53 -2.95 8.58
N GLN A 61 -10.83 -3.26 7.50
CA GLN A 61 -9.57 -2.60 7.14
C GLN A 61 -9.79 -1.11 6.89
N LYS A 62 -10.80 -0.76 6.08
CA LYS A 62 -11.21 0.63 5.81
C LYS A 62 -11.55 1.38 7.10
N LYS A 63 -12.33 0.79 8.00
CA LYS A 63 -12.65 1.41 9.30
C LYS A 63 -11.41 1.68 10.17
N VAL A 64 -10.46 0.75 10.23
CA VAL A 64 -9.20 0.96 10.97
C VAL A 64 -8.41 2.12 10.37
N MET A 65 -8.29 2.17 9.05
CA MET A 65 -7.55 3.23 8.37
C MET A 65 -8.24 4.59 8.51
N GLU A 66 -9.56 4.66 8.34
CA GLU A 66 -10.36 5.86 8.55
C GLU A 66 -10.17 6.43 9.95
N GLN A 67 -10.28 5.59 10.97
CA GLN A 67 -10.13 5.97 12.37
C GLN A 67 -8.77 6.60 12.69
N LEU A 68 -7.71 6.17 12.01
CA LEU A 68 -6.36 6.67 12.21
C LEU A 68 -6.13 7.97 11.42
N VAL A 69 -6.47 7.98 10.13
CA VAL A 69 -6.18 9.09 9.22
C VAL A 69 -7.12 10.28 9.47
N SER A 70 -8.41 10.04 9.74
CA SER A 70 -9.41 11.12 9.93
C SER A 70 -9.19 11.98 11.17
N LYS A 71 -8.32 11.57 12.09
CA LYS A 71 -7.91 12.38 13.25
C LYS A 71 -7.09 13.59 12.82
N ASP A 72 -6.33 13.48 11.76
CA ASP A 72 -5.56 14.59 11.22
C ASP A 72 -6.36 15.34 10.15
N LYS A 73 -7.03 16.43 10.57
CA LYS A 73 -7.90 17.23 9.69
C LYS A 73 -7.16 18.00 8.59
N ARG A 74 -5.82 18.00 8.62
CA ARG A 74 -4.98 18.61 7.57
C ARG A 74 -4.92 17.77 6.31
N ILE A 75 -5.24 16.47 6.38
CA ILE A 75 -5.18 15.55 5.25
C ILE A 75 -6.33 15.86 4.28
N LYS A 76 -5.98 16.38 3.10
CA LYS A 76 -6.88 16.67 1.98
C LYS A 76 -6.48 15.90 0.74
N THR A 77 -5.17 15.72 0.53
CA THR A 77 -4.58 14.99 -0.60
C THR A 77 -3.81 13.78 -0.10
N LEU A 78 -3.93 12.65 -0.80
CA LEU A 78 -3.28 11.39 -0.42
C LEU A 78 -2.78 10.63 -1.65
N LEU A 79 -1.53 10.18 -1.59
CA LEU A 79 -0.99 9.22 -2.54
C LEU A 79 -1.05 7.82 -1.92
N GLU A 80 -1.83 6.92 -2.48
CA GLU A 80 -1.76 5.49 -2.15
C GLU A 80 -0.76 4.79 -3.06
N PHE A 81 0.33 4.28 -2.49
CA PHE A 81 1.36 3.56 -3.23
C PHE A 81 1.22 2.04 -3.06
N GLY A 82 1.24 1.30 -4.19
CA GLY A 82 0.78 -0.08 -4.28
C GLY A 82 -0.75 -0.14 -4.31
N CYS A 83 -1.36 0.77 -5.07
CA CYS A 83 -2.82 0.94 -5.14
C CYS A 83 -3.53 -0.26 -5.79
N GLY A 84 -2.79 -1.10 -6.53
CA GLY A 84 -3.34 -2.22 -7.26
C GLY A 84 -4.45 -1.79 -8.21
N THR A 85 -5.63 -2.36 -8.04
CA THR A 85 -6.86 -2.00 -8.77
C THR A 85 -7.64 -0.83 -8.12
N THR A 86 -6.98 -0.02 -7.31
CA THR A 86 -7.51 1.21 -6.67
C THR A 86 -8.64 1.03 -5.67
N ARG A 87 -8.77 -0.14 -5.02
CA ARG A 87 -9.88 -0.41 -4.08
C ARG A 87 -9.90 0.54 -2.88
N PHE A 88 -8.74 0.85 -2.32
CA PHE A 88 -8.64 1.82 -1.23
C PHE A 88 -8.54 3.24 -1.77
N THR A 89 -7.90 3.47 -2.92
CA THR A 89 -7.81 4.79 -3.56
C THR A 89 -9.20 5.36 -3.86
N ARG A 90 -10.10 4.56 -4.42
CA ARG A 90 -11.52 4.90 -4.63
C ARG A 90 -12.22 5.23 -3.31
N TRP A 91 -11.99 4.41 -2.31
CA TRP A 91 -12.60 4.62 -0.99
C TRP A 91 -12.10 5.90 -0.30
N TRP A 92 -10.81 6.28 -0.43
CA TRP A 92 -10.32 7.56 0.07
C TRP A 92 -11.09 8.74 -0.53
N LYS A 93 -11.40 8.69 -1.84
CA LYS A 93 -12.27 9.69 -2.49
C LYS A 93 -13.70 9.67 -1.94
N GLU A 94 -14.28 8.50 -1.71
CA GLU A 94 -15.63 8.36 -1.12
C GLU A 94 -15.74 9.03 0.26
N ILE A 95 -14.68 9.03 1.05
CA ILE A 95 -14.66 9.68 2.37
C ILE A 95 -14.13 11.12 2.33
N GLY A 96 -13.96 11.70 1.13
CA GLY A 96 -13.66 13.11 0.93
C GLY A 96 -12.16 13.48 0.95
N ILE A 97 -11.26 12.52 0.72
CA ILE A 97 -9.82 12.75 0.53
C ILE A 97 -9.52 12.64 -0.96
N GLU A 98 -8.91 13.66 -1.55
CA GLU A 98 -8.44 13.62 -2.93
C GLU A 98 -7.27 12.63 -3.03
N ALA A 99 -7.47 11.52 -3.74
CA ALA A 99 -6.53 10.42 -3.78
C ALA A 99 -5.95 10.20 -5.17
N THR A 100 -4.64 9.98 -5.22
CA THR A 100 -3.86 9.53 -6.38
C THR A 100 -3.42 8.10 -6.14
N GLY A 101 -3.48 7.24 -7.16
CA GLY A 101 -3.00 5.86 -7.10
C GLY A 101 -1.60 5.71 -7.70
N GLY A 102 -0.68 5.07 -7.00
CA GLY A 102 0.64 4.71 -7.52
C GLY A 102 0.86 3.20 -7.43
N ASP A 103 1.39 2.58 -8.47
CA ASP A 103 1.77 1.16 -8.45
C ASP A 103 2.99 0.90 -9.34
N ILE A 104 3.73 -0.15 -9.04
CA ILE A 104 4.85 -0.61 -9.86
C ILE A 104 4.40 -1.57 -10.97
N SER A 105 3.23 -2.19 -10.82
CA SER A 105 2.71 -3.19 -11.74
C SER A 105 1.88 -2.55 -12.86
N PRO A 106 2.32 -2.64 -14.12
CA PRO A 106 1.51 -2.21 -15.26
C PRO A 106 0.21 -3.02 -15.39
N LEU A 107 0.23 -4.30 -14.99
CA LEU A 107 -0.95 -5.17 -15.05
C LEU A 107 -2.03 -4.75 -14.06
N MET A 108 -1.64 -4.30 -12.86
CA MET A 108 -2.58 -3.77 -11.88
C MET A 108 -3.14 -2.43 -12.33
N LEU A 109 -2.30 -1.53 -12.83
CA LEU A 109 -2.72 -0.22 -13.32
C LEU A 109 -3.62 -0.32 -14.56
N SER A 110 -3.40 -1.29 -15.46
CA SER A 110 -4.27 -1.49 -16.62
C SER A 110 -5.72 -1.81 -16.24
N GLN A 111 -5.94 -2.48 -15.10
CA GLN A 111 -7.29 -2.70 -14.56
C GLN A 111 -7.80 -1.51 -13.76
N ALA A 112 -6.89 -0.79 -13.09
CA ALA A 112 -7.24 0.38 -12.29
C ALA A 112 -7.89 1.49 -13.12
N ILE A 113 -7.45 1.66 -14.37
CA ILE A 113 -7.94 2.70 -15.28
C ILE A 113 -9.44 2.62 -15.53
N ASP A 114 -9.97 1.43 -15.72
CA ASP A 114 -11.40 1.22 -15.95
C ASP A 114 -12.24 1.39 -14.67
N LEU A 115 -11.59 1.39 -13.51
CA LEU A 115 -12.23 1.42 -12.20
C LEU A 115 -12.10 2.74 -11.46
N PHE A 116 -11.18 3.61 -11.87
CA PHE A 116 -10.82 4.83 -11.14
C PHE A 116 -10.68 6.02 -12.09
N ASP A 117 -11.40 7.09 -11.82
CA ASP A 117 -11.46 8.33 -12.59
C ASP A 117 -10.44 9.40 -12.14
N GLY A 118 -9.51 9.05 -11.25
CA GLY A 118 -8.49 9.95 -10.75
C GLY A 118 -7.10 9.66 -11.33
N ASP A 119 -6.11 10.35 -10.79
CA ASP A 119 -4.72 10.26 -11.27
C ASP A 119 -4.09 8.92 -10.87
N LEU A 120 -3.40 8.30 -11.84
CA LEU A 120 -2.62 7.09 -11.68
C LEU A 120 -1.17 7.32 -12.10
N VAL A 121 -0.22 6.76 -11.35
CA VAL A 121 1.20 6.84 -11.67
C VAL A 121 1.87 5.47 -11.58
N MET A 122 2.63 5.11 -12.61
CA MET A 122 3.48 3.92 -12.58
C MET A 122 4.86 4.33 -12.08
N ALA A 123 5.25 3.83 -10.90
CA ALA A 123 6.55 4.13 -10.31
C ALA A 123 6.97 3.09 -9.26
N ASP A 124 8.26 3.10 -8.89
CA ASP A 124 8.80 2.35 -7.76
C ASP A 124 8.74 3.22 -6.49
N SER A 125 8.11 2.71 -5.44
CA SER A 125 8.01 3.39 -4.14
C SER A 125 9.36 3.65 -3.44
N HIS A 126 10.44 3.01 -3.88
CA HIS A 126 11.78 3.32 -3.41
C HIS A 126 12.35 4.62 -4.02
N HIS A 127 11.71 5.16 -5.09
CA HIS A 127 12.10 6.37 -5.81
C HIS A 127 10.85 7.02 -6.41
N MET A 128 10.09 7.72 -5.59
CA MET A 128 8.83 8.33 -6.03
C MET A 128 9.09 9.57 -6.87
N PRO A 129 8.47 9.71 -8.07
CA PRO A 129 8.70 10.82 -8.99
C PRO A 129 7.95 12.10 -8.57
N PHE A 130 7.98 12.43 -7.30
CA PHE A 130 7.31 13.60 -6.72
C PHE A 130 8.31 14.47 -5.96
N LYS A 131 8.03 15.77 -5.92
CA LYS A 131 8.77 16.71 -5.08
C LYS A 131 8.46 16.44 -3.60
N ASP A 132 9.31 16.99 -2.73
CA ASP A 132 9.09 16.96 -1.29
C ASP A 132 7.74 17.60 -0.94
N HIS A 133 7.03 17.00 0.01
CA HIS A 133 5.76 17.51 0.53
C HIS A 133 4.67 17.74 -0.53
N THR A 134 4.64 16.91 -1.60
CA THR A 134 3.64 17.02 -2.66
C THR A 134 2.24 16.64 -2.17
N PHE A 135 2.13 15.62 -1.32
CA PHE A 135 0.85 15.17 -0.77
C PHE A 135 0.78 15.40 0.74
N ASP A 136 -0.43 15.61 1.25
CA ASP A 136 -0.62 15.75 2.69
C ASP A 136 -0.29 14.46 3.43
N SER A 137 -0.63 13.30 2.85
CA SER A 137 -0.30 11.99 3.39
C SER A 137 0.02 10.98 2.31
N LEU A 138 0.78 9.95 2.65
CA LEU A 138 0.93 8.75 1.86
C LEU A 138 0.24 7.57 2.54
N ALA A 139 -0.25 6.61 1.73
CA ALA A 139 -0.81 5.37 2.23
C ALA A 139 -0.18 4.15 1.54
N PHE A 140 0.00 3.07 2.30
CA PHE A 140 0.45 1.76 1.84
C PHE A 140 -0.45 0.70 2.48
N ILE A 141 -1.37 0.15 1.70
CA ILE A 141 -2.38 -0.79 2.22
C ILE A 141 -2.17 -2.17 1.60
N THR A 142 -1.78 -3.16 2.42
CA THR A 142 -1.48 -4.55 2.03
C THR A 142 -0.46 -4.66 0.89
N THR A 143 0.47 -3.73 0.82
CA THR A 143 1.55 -3.67 -0.17
C THR A 143 2.93 -3.63 0.47
N PHE A 144 3.05 -3.11 1.68
CA PHE A 144 4.32 -2.93 2.38
C PHE A 144 5.04 -4.27 2.64
N GLU A 145 4.29 -5.35 2.67
CA GLU A 145 4.77 -6.74 2.79
C GLU A 145 5.71 -7.19 1.65
N TYR A 146 5.69 -6.49 0.52
CA TYR A 146 6.47 -6.87 -0.68
C TYR A 146 7.75 -6.07 -0.88
N TYR A 147 8.01 -5.07 -0.04
CA TYR A 147 9.19 -4.22 -0.19
C TYR A 147 10.47 -4.90 0.31
N LYS A 148 11.51 -4.87 -0.54
CA LYS A 148 12.83 -5.43 -0.20
C LYS A 148 13.60 -4.52 0.77
N ASP A 149 13.46 -3.21 0.61
CA ASP A 149 14.02 -2.18 1.50
C ASP A 149 12.92 -1.29 2.08
N PRO A 150 12.22 -1.76 3.13
CA PRO A 150 11.15 -1.01 3.75
C PRO A 150 11.61 0.30 4.42
N VAL A 151 12.89 0.38 4.84
CA VAL A 151 13.48 1.59 5.42
C VAL A 151 13.56 2.69 4.38
N LYS A 152 14.02 2.36 3.18
CA LYS A 152 14.11 3.31 2.06
C LYS A 152 12.72 3.81 1.65
N VAL A 153 11.73 2.92 1.58
CA VAL A 153 10.33 3.29 1.26
C VAL A 153 9.76 4.26 2.30
N ILE A 154 9.97 4.04 3.60
CA ILE A 154 9.53 4.97 4.64
C ILE A 154 10.22 6.34 4.54
N ARG A 155 11.52 6.37 4.24
CA ARG A 155 12.25 7.64 4.02
C ARG A 155 11.70 8.42 2.84
N GLU A 156 11.45 7.73 1.74
CA GLU A 156 10.91 8.33 0.54
C GLU A 156 9.45 8.80 0.75
N ALA A 157 8.65 7.98 1.45
CA ALA A 157 7.31 8.39 1.86
C ALA A 157 7.32 9.64 2.76
N ALA A 158 8.24 9.72 3.71
CA ALA A 158 8.39 10.88 4.58
C ALA A 158 8.93 12.13 3.85
N ARG A 159 9.62 11.95 2.72
CA ARG A 159 10.02 13.06 1.85
C ARG A 159 8.82 13.63 1.10
N VAL A 160 7.99 12.75 0.53
CA VAL A 160 6.86 13.14 -0.34
C VAL A 160 5.63 13.57 0.47
N ALA A 161 5.44 12.99 1.68
CA ALA A 161 4.35 13.35 2.58
C ALA A 161 4.66 14.64 3.35
N ARG A 162 3.64 15.48 3.51
CA ARG A 162 3.72 16.69 4.33
C ARG A 162 3.43 16.39 5.81
N TYR A 163 2.37 15.63 6.11
CA TYR A 163 1.87 15.49 7.48
C TYR A 163 1.86 14.06 8.00
N GLY A 164 1.86 13.04 7.14
CA GLY A 164 1.83 11.70 7.67
C GLY A 164 1.90 10.56 6.68
N ILE A 165 2.10 9.35 7.22
CA ILE A 165 2.16 8.11 6.47
C ILE A 165 1.19 7.11 7.10
N ALA A 166 0.25 6.61 6.32
CA ALA A 166 -0.72 5.60 6.71
C ALA A 166 -0.27 4.21 6.23
N LEU A 167 -0.11 3.28 7.13
CA LEU A 167 0.35 1.92 6.85
C LEU A 167 -0.73 0.93 7.28
N GLY A 168 -1.18 0.08 6.36
CA GLY A 168 -2.17 -0.95 6.65
C GLY A 168 -1.68 -2.31 6.17
N MET A 169 -1.57 -3.30 7.07
CA MET A 169 -0.99 -4.58 6.72
C MET A 169 -1.52 -5.75 7.52
N MET A 170 -1.25 -6.94 7.01
CA MET A 170 -1.60 -8.18 7.68
C MET A 170 -0.70 -8.43 8.87
N ASN A 171 -1.32 -8.72 10.02
CA ASN A 171 -0.62 -8.92 11.28
C ASN A 171 0.00 -10.31 11.37
N ARG A 172 1.32 -10.36 11.44
CA ARG A 172 2.10 -11.61 11.59
C ARG A 172 1.61 -12.52 12.73
N ASN A 173 1.09 -11.95 13.80
CA ASN A 173 0.67 -12.69 15.00
C ASN A 173 -0.77 -13.23 14.92
N SER A 174 -1.53 -12.90 13.87
CA SER A 174 -2.89 -13.42 13.75
C SER A 174 -2.90 -14.90 13.36
N PRO A 175 -3.87 -15.67 13.87
CA PRO A 175 -4.01 -17.08 13.51
C PRO A 175 -4.16 -17.30 11.99
N LYS A 176 -4.86 -16.40 11.32
CA LYS A 176 -5.01 -16.48 9.84
C LYS A 176 -3.68 -16.26 9.12
N VAL A 177 -2.88 -15.29 9.55
CA VAL A 177 -1.57 -15.02 8.93
C VAL A 177 -0.58 -16.13 9.26
N VAL A 178 -0.62 -16.70 10.47
CA VAL A 178 0.16 -17.92 10.80
C VAL A 178 -0.16 -19.04 9.81
N ARG A 179 -1.46 -19.32 9.56
CA ARG A 179 -1.87 -20.30 8.55
C ARG A 179 -1.35 -19.94 7.13
N ARG A 180 -1.43 -18.67 6.72
CA ARG A 180 -0.89 -18.19 5.43
C ARG A 180 0.61 -18.42 5.31
N ARG A 181 1.36 -18.18 6.38
CA ARG A 181 2.81 -18.43 6.43
C ARG A 181 3.13 -19.92 6.29
N VAL A 182 2.35 -20.79 6.92
CA VAL A 182 2.48 -22.24 6.71
C VAL A 182 2.21 -22.58 5.23
N GLN A 183 1.16 -22.04 4.63
CA GLN A 183 0.88 -22.25 3.19
C GLN A 183 2.02 -21.71 2.30
N GLN A 184 2.62 -20.56 2.66
CA GLN A 184 3.78 -19.99 1.98
C GLN A 184 4.98 -20.96 1.98
N MET A 185 5.29 -21.58 3.14
CA MET A 185 6.39 -22.56 3.25
C MET A 185 6.23 -23.75 2.29
N PHE A 186 4.99 -24.09 1.91
CA PHE A 186 4.68 -25.19 0.98
C PHE A 186 4.36 -24.70 -0.44
N GLY A 187 4.58 -23.43 -0.77
CA GLY A 187 4.31 -22.86 -2.10
C GLY A 187 2.82 -22.86 -2.51
N LYS A 188 1.89 -23.01 -1.54
CA LYS A 188 0.47 -23.23 -1.85
C LYS A 188 -0.33 -21.96 -2.12
N ASN A 189 0.23 -20.76 -1.92
CA ASN A 189 -0.49 -19.51 -2.13
C ASN A 189 0.42 -18.48 -2.81
N PRO A 190 0.26 -18.28 -4.13
CA PRO A 190 1.14 -17.41 -4.90
C PRO A 190 1.15 -15.97 -4.39
N PHE A 191 0.03 -15.46 -3.88
CA PHE A 191 -0.08 -14.09 -3.37
C PHE A 191 0.86 -13.79 -2.19
N TYR A 192 1.33 -14.81 -1.47
CA TYR A 192 2.15 -14.61 -0.26
C TYR A 192 3.57 -15.16 -0.37
N ILE A 193 3.96 -15.75 -1.49
CA ILE A 193 5.29 -16.39 -1.63
C ILE A 193 6.42 -15.41 -1.30
N THR A 194 6.33 -14.17 -1.76
CA THR A 194 7.35 -13.13 -1.55
C THR A 194 7.02 -12.18 -0.39
N ALA A 195 5.87 -12.36 0.26
CA ALA A 195 5.41 -11.43 1.30
C ALA A 195 6.16 -11.58 2.62
N THR A 196 6.54 -10.47 3.22
CA THR A 196 7.07 -10.37 4.59
C THR A 196 5.98 -9.85 5.52
N PHE A 197 5.55 -10.66 6.48
CA PHE A 197 4.54 -10.23 7.45
C PHE A 197 5.16 -9.55 8.66
N TYR A 198 4.60 -8.42 9.06
CA TYR A 198 5.09 -7.60 10.16
C TYR A 198 4.21 -7.73 11.41
N THR A 199 4.79 -7.39 12.55
CA THR A 199 4.05 -7.06 13.78
C THR A 199 4.08 -5.54 13.94
N PRO A 200 3.15 -4.93 14.71
CA PRO A 200 3.23 -3.50 15.01
C PRO A 200 4.58 -3.09 15.60
N LYS A 201 5.14 -3.91 16.51
CA LYS A 201 6.47 -3.67 17.09
C LYS A 201 7.57 -3.62 16.03
N LYS A 202 7.62 -4.63 15.14
CA LYS A 202 8.67 -4.69 14.09
C LYS A 202 8.56 -3.53 13.11
N LEU A 203 7.34 -3.15 12.75
CA LEU A 203 7.12 -1.99 11.91
C LEU A 203 7.57 -0.69 12.59
N THR A 204 7.26 -0.51 13.88
CA THR A 204 7.76 0.63 14.68
C THR A 204 9.28 0.70 14.68
N GLU A 205 9.99 -0.42 14.82
CA GLU A 205 11.46 -0.47 14.73
C GLU A 205 11.97 0.03 13.36
N ILE A 206 11.32 -0.38 12.26
CA ILE A 206 11.66 0.06 10.89
C ILE A 206 11.44 1.56 10.75
N ILE A 207 10.29 2.07 11.22
CA ILE A 207 9.98 3.50 11.16
C ILE A 207 10.97 4.32 11.98
N ASN A 208 11.29 3.89 13.21
CA ASN A 208 12.26 4.58 14.06
C ASN A 208 13.64 4.65 13.40
N HIS A 209 14.06 3.57 12.73
CA HIS A 209 15.33 3.56 11.99
C HIS A 209 15.28 4.46 10.74
N ALA A 210 14.16 4.44 10.01
CA ALA A 210 14.00 5.25 8.80
C ALA A 210 13.96 6.75 9.09
N LEU A 211 13.26 7.15 10.16
CA LEU A 211 12.99 8.54 10.53
C LEU A 211 13.89 9.05 11.67
N GLN A 212 15.04 8.41 11.89
CA GLN A 212 15.99 8.85 12.89
C GLN A 212 16.39 10.33 12.68
N GLY A 213 16.26 11.14 13.74
CA GLY A 213 16.54 12.59 13.71
C GLY A 213 15.34 13.46 13.30
N ARG A 214 14.18 12.87 12.96
CA ARG A 214 12.94 13.61 12.69
C ARG A 214 12.00 13.59 13.90
N SER A 215 11.10 14.58 13.99
CA SER A 215 10.04 14.62 14.98
C SER A 215 8.75 13.98 14.42
N TYR A 216 8.27 12.93 15.05
CA TYR A 216 7.04 12.23 14.65
C TYR A 216 6.39 11.54 15.84
N SER A 217 5.13 11.15 15.66
CA SER A 217 4.42 10.28 16.58
C SER A 217 3.76 9.12 15.82
N ILE A 218 3.56 7.99 16.51
CA ILE A 218 2.98 6.79 15.93
C ILE A 218 1.71 6.43 16.69
N GLU A 219 0.61 6.27 15.96
CA GLU A 219 -0.62 5.66 16.45
C GLU A 219 -0.90 4.40 15.66
N TRP A 220 -1.46 3.36 16.30
CA TRP A 220 -1.88 2.16 15.61
C TRP A 220 -3.15 1.56 16.20
N SER A 221 -3.86 0.80 15.38
CA SER A 221 -5.06 0.07 15.76
C SER A 221 -5.13 -1.23 14.98
N CYS A 222 -5.90 -2.21 15.44
CA CYS A 222 -6.06 -3.47 14.72
C CYS A 222 -7.52 -3.91 14.66
N THR A 223 -7.84 -4.77 13.69
CA THR A 223 -9.13 -5.46 13.63
C THR A 223 -9.25 -6.43 14.80
N GLY A 224 -10.49 -6.64 15.30
CA GLY A 224 -10.73 -7.60 16.38
C GLY A 224 -10.55 -9.06 15.96
N LEU A 225 -10.48 -9.95 16.95
CA LEU A 225 -10.52 -11.41 16.82
C LEU A 225 -11.92 -11.93 17.10
N PRO A 226 -12.37 -12.95 16.38
CA PRO A 226 -12.41 -13.17 14.94
C PRO A 226 -13.32 -12.12 14.30
N GLY A 227 -13.33 -11.92 12.98
CA GLY A 227 -13.93 -10.81 12.21
C GLY A 227 -15.41 -10.43 12.43
N TRP A 228 -16.01 -10.80 13.56
CA TRP A 228 -17.34 -10.41 14.06
C TRP A 228 -17.27 -9.59 15.37
N PHE A 229 -16.08 -9.40 15.95
CA PHE A 229 -15.88 -8.42 17.02
C PHE A 229 -15.67 -7.02 16.44
N PRO A 230 -16.26 -5.97 17.06
CA PRO A 230 -16.01 -4.60 16.67
C PRO A 230 -14.52 -4.24 16.79
N ILE A 231 -14.11 -3.22 16.06
CA ILE A 231 -12.75 -2.66 16.16
C ILE A 231 -12.48 -2.39 17.63
N GLN A 232 -11.51 -3.07 18.19
CA GLN A 232 -11.10 -2.83 19.55
C GLN A 232 -9.80 -2.04 19.54
N GLN A 233 -9.85 -0.84 20.09
CA GLN A 233 -8.68 -0.01 20.42
C GLN A 233 -7.83 -0.58 21.56
N TRP A 234 -8.08 -1.80 21.94
CA TRP A 234 -7.37 -2.47 23.03
C TRP A 234 -6.10 -3.06 22.42
N GLY A 235 -4.94 -2.53 22.80
CA GLY A 235 -3.59 -2.86 22.34
C GLY A 235 -3.17 -4.33 22.33
N LEU A 236 -4.09 -5.23 22.04
CA LEU A 236 -3.83 -6.64 21.83
C LEU A 236 -3.54 -6.87 20.34
N PRO A 237 -2.29 -7.19 19.97
CA PRO A 237 -1.82 -7.23 18.59
C PRO A 237 -2.21 -8.52 17.86
N TYR A 238 -3.44 -9.00 17.98
CA TYR A 238 -3.85 -10.32 17.47
C TYR A 238 -4.89 -10.28 16.34
N GLY A 239 -5.41 -9.12 15.97
CA GLY A 239 -6.30 -8.96 14.82
C GLY A 239 -5.62 -9.31 13.50
N ASP A 240 -6.40 -9.69 12.48
CA ASP A 240 -5.86 -10.13 11.18
C ASP A 240 -5.17 -9.01 10.40
N PHE A 241 -5.56 -7.78 10.64
CA PHE A 241 -5.02 -6.58 10.01
C PHE A 241 -4.76 -5.53 11.09
N PHE A 242 -3.68 -4.79 10.94
CA PHE A 242 -3.45 -3.58 11.73
C PHE A 242 -3.16 -2.39 10.81
N GLY A 243 -3.63 -1.23 11.24
CA GLY A 243 -3.28 0.06 10.68
C GLY A 243 -2.32 0.79 11.60
N MET A 244 -1.44 1.59 11.02
CA MET A 244 -0.52 2.47 11.74
C MET A 244 -0.48 3.83 11.02
N TYR A 245 -0.53 4.90 11.77
CA TYR A 245 -0.38 6.26 11.26
C TYR A 245 0.84 6.91 11.90
N VAL A 246 1.77 7.32 11.06
CA VAL A 246 2.98 8.06 11.44
C VAL A 246 2.72 9.52 11.16
N LYS A 247 2.49 10.30 12.19
CA LYS A 247 2.28 11.75 12.09
C LYS A 247 3.63 12.45 12.10
N ILE A 248 3.95 13.19 11.07
CA ILE A 248 5.17 14.00 10.92
C ILE A 248 4.92 15.36 11.56
N ASN A 249 5.80 15.79 12.48
CA ASN A 249 5.61 16.99 13.29
C ASN A 249 6.60 18.13 12.96
N ASP A 250 7.62 17.86 12.15
CA ASP A 250 8.70 18.80 11.80
C ASP A 250 8.41 19.66 10.56
N VAL A 251 7.17 19.66 10.08
CA VAL A 251 6.71 20.52 8.99
C VAL A 251 5.81 21.61 9.57
N GLU A 252 6.29 22.85 9.58
CA GLU A 252 5.52 24.06 9.89
C GLU A 252 4.57 24.45 8.75
#